data_930c78185ce0b55f5897358f47dce180
#
_entry.id   930c78185ce0b55f5897358f47dce180
#
_cell.length_a   1.000
_cell.length_b   1.000
_cell.length_c   1.000
_cell.angle_alpha   90.00
_cell.angle_beta   90.00
_cell.angle_gamma   90.00
#
_symmetry.space_group_name_H-M   'P 1'
#
loop_
_entity.id
_entity.type
_entity.pdbx_description
1 polymer ?
#
loop_
_entity_poly.entity_id
_entity_poly.type
_entity_poly.pdbx_seq_one_letter_code
_entity_poly.pdbx_strand_id
1 'polypeptide(L)'
;MPIRKAQVSDIPELQELLQQILLVHHQARPDIFKAKGSKFSNEELEKILGQESTPIFVFENEAGGILGHLFCSIKEPVSPILNPIKTLFIEDLCVDEKARGQKVGEQLYRFAEDYARKIDCYN
;
A
#
# COMPACT_ATOMS: atom_id res chain seq x y z
N MET A 1 -0.09 -17.64 4.63
CA MET A 1 -0.17 -16.61 3.60
C MET A 1 0.95 -15.61 3.74
N PRO A 2 1.69 -15.28 2.65
CA PRO A 2 2.78 -14.32 2.77
C PRO A 2 2.30 -12.86 2.90
N ILE A 3 1.03 -12.59 2.64
CA ILE A 3 0.48 -11.23 2.75
C ILE A 3 -0.23 -11.08 4.09
N ARG A 4 0.14 -10.03 4.84
CA ARG A 4 -0.45 -9.74 6.14
C ARG A 4 -0.63 -8.23 6.30
N LYS A 5 -1.40 -7.85 7.30
CA LYS A 5 -1.56 -6.44 7.64
C LYS A 5 -0.25 -5.88 8.20
N ALA A 6 0.12 -4.68 7.77
CA ALA A 6 1.33 -4.03 8.25
C ALA A 6 1.21 -3.62 9.71
N GLN A 7 2.34 -3.60 10.40
CA GLN A 7 2.45 -3.20 11.79
C GLN A 7 3.41 -2.03 11.93
N VAL A 8 3.41 -1.38 13.09
CA VAL A 8 4.32 -0.26 13.36
C VAL A 8 5.78 -0.70 13.17
N SER A 9 6.11 -1.93 13.52
CA SER A 9 7.47 -2.47 13.35
C SER A 9 7.89 -2.59 11.89
N ASP A 10 6.95 -2.50 10.94
CA ASP A 10 7.24 -2.56 9.51
C ASP A 10 7.60 -1.20 8.91
N ILE A 11 7.45 -0.12 9.66
CA ILE A 11 7.68 1.24 9.15
C ILE A 11 9.03 1.42 8.46
N PRO A 12 10.16 0.93 9.02
CA PRO A 12 11.44 1.08 8.33
C PRO A 12 11.45 0.48 6.93
N GLU A 13 10.89 -0.72 6.74
CA GLU A 13 10.81 -1.37 5.45
C GLU A 13 9.83 -0.67 4.52
N LEU A 14 8.72 -0.16 5.06
CA LEU A 14 7.77 0.62 4.28
C LEU A 14 8.41 1.89 3.75
N GLN A 15 9.19 2.58 4.58
CA GLN A 15 9.92 3.78 4.15
C GLN A 15 10.93 3.47 3.07
N GLU A 16 11.61 2.34 3.15
CA GLU A 16 12.57 1.91 2.14
C GLU A 16 11.90 1.70 0.79
N LEU A 17 10.75 1.03 0.77
CA LEU A 17 9.98 0.82 -0.46
C LEU A 17 9.44 2.13 -1.03
N LEU A 18 8.95 3.01 -0.17
CA LEU A 18 8.48 4.33 -0.60
C LEU A 18 9.61 5.16 -1.19
N GLN A 19 10.82 5.04 -0.66
CA GLN A 19 12.00 5.70 -1.20
C GLN A 19 12.36 5.15 -2.58
N GLN A 20 12.24 3.86 -2.79
CA GLN A 20 12.50 3.24 -4.10
C GLN A 20 11.57 3.81 -5.17
N ILE A 21 10.27 3.91 -4.89
CA ILE A 21 9.31 4.41 -5.87
C ILE A 21 9.50 5.91 -6.12
N LEU A 22 9.89 6.67 -5.11
CA LEU A 22 10.21 8.08 -5.28
C LEU A 22 11.41 8.26 -6.21
N LEU A 23 12.43 7.42 -6.05
CA LEU A 23 13.61 7.48 -6.91
C LEU A 23 13.26 7.18 -8.36
N VAL A 24 12.39 6.21 -8.61
CA VAL A 24 11.89 5.91 -9.95
C VAL A 24 11.20 7.14 -10.55
N HIS A 25 10.35 7.81 -9.79
CA HIS A 25 9.67 9.03 -10.23
C HIS A 25 10.67 10.15 -10.49
N HIS A 26 11.69 10.30 -9.65
CA HIS A 26 12.72 11.32 -9.84
C HIS A 26 13.51 11.07 -11.14
N GLN A 27 13.85 9.83 -11.44
CA GLN A 27 14.58 9.49 -12.66
C GLN A 27 13.76 9.79 -13.92
N ALA A 28 12.44 9.63 -13.84
CA ALA A 28 11.55 9.95 -14.96
C ALA A 28 11.28 11.46 -15.08
N ARG A 29 11.10 12.14 -13.95
CA ARG A 29 10.76 13.57 -13.90
C ARG A 29 11.53 14.27 -12.77
N PRO A 30 12.85 14.51 -12.93
CA PRO A 30 13.64 15.15 -11.86
C PRO A 30 13.23 16.59 -11.54
N ASP A 31 12.50 17.24 -12.46
CA ASP A 31 11.99 18.59 -12.28
C ASP A 31 10.78 18.63 -11.31
N ILE A 32 10.10 17.51 -11.11
CA ILE A 32 8.90 17.43 -10.25
C ILE A 32 9.19 16.71 -8.95
N PHE A 33 9.93 15.59 -8.99
CA PHE A 33 10.14 14.73 -7.84
C PHE A 33 11.55 14.86 -7.27
N LYS A 34 11.65 14.91 -5.95
CA LYS A 34 12.95 14.92 -5.26
C LYS A 34 13.60 13.53 -5.34
N ALA A 35 14.93 13.51 -5.36
CA ALA A 35 15.67 12.24 -5.33
C ALA A 35 15.62 11.57 -3.97
N LYS A 36 15.48 12.35 -2.90
CA LYS A 36 15.42 11.86 -1.52
C LYS A 36 14.22 12.47 -0.81
N GLY A 37 13.71 11.74 0.18
CA GLY A 37 12.57 12.14 0.96
C GLY A 37 11.63 10.98 1.16
N SER A 38 10.49 11.23 1.74
CA SER A 38 9.47 10.22 1.93
C SER A 38 8.09 10.81 1.65
N LYS A 39 7.24 10.00 1.03
CA LYS A 39 5.84 10.36 0.81
C LYS A 39 5.11 10.58 2.13
N PHE A 40 5.49 9.83 3.16
CA PHE A 40 4.92 9.90 4.50
C PHE A 40 6.03 9.94 5.53
N SER A 41 5.81 10.71 6.62
CA SER A 41 6.68 10.65 7.78
C SER A 41 6.36 9.38 8.60
N ASN A 42 7.25 9.01 9.52
CA ASN A 42 6.98 7.87 10.40
C ASN A 42 5.72 8.10 11.23
N GLU A 43 5.50 9.32 11.70
CA GLU A 43 4.29 9.68 12.46
C GLU A 43 3.04 9.53 11.63
N GLU A 44 3.09 9.93 10.36
CA GLU A 44 1.97 9.78 9.44
C GLU A 44 1.67 8.31 9.18
N LEU A 45 2.70 7.48 9.01
CA LEU A 45 2.52 6.04 8.83
C LEU A 45 1.90 5.37 10.05
N GLU A 46 2.34 5.75 11.26
CA GLU A 46 1.74 5.23 12.48
C GLU A 46 0.25 5.56 12.55
N LYS A 47 -0.11 6.78 12.16
CA LYS A 47 -1.49 7.23 12.13
C LYS A 47 -2.33 6.44 11.12
N ILE A 48 -1.79 6.25 9.92
CA ILE A 48 -2.46 5.47 8.86
C ILE A 48 -2.65 4.02 9.31
N LEU A 49 -1.64 3.43 9.93
CA LEU A 49 -1.71 2.04 10.42
C LEU A 49 -2.79 1.86 11.49
N GLY A 50 -3.08 2.92 12.25
CA GLY A 50 -4.14 2.90 13.25
C GLY A 50 -5.55 3.12 12.73
N GLN A 51 -5.71 3.42 11.44
CA GLN A 51 -7.01 3.69 10.83
C GLN A 51 -7.53 2.47 10.08
N GLU A 52 -8.76 2.07 10.37
CA GLU A 52 -9.39 0.93 9.68
C GLU A 52 -9.74 1.25 8.23
N SER A 53 -9.97 2.52 7.91
CA SER A 53 -10.33 2.95 6.56
C SER A 53 -9.14 3.05 5.61
N THR A 54 -7.91 2.90 6.12
CA THR A 54 -6.70 2.98 5.32
C THR A 54 -5.78 1.79 5.62
N PRO A 55 -6.23 0.56 5.30
CA PRO A 55 -5.42 -0.62 5.59
C PRO A 55 -4.17 -0.69 4.73
N ILE A 56 -3.07 -1.09 5.36
CA ILE A 56 -1.80 -1.32 4.68
C ILE A 56 -1.45 -2.80 4.83
N PHE A 57 -1.10 -3.43 3.71
CA PHE A 57 -0.70 -4.83 3.69
C PHE A 57 0.73 -4.93 3.17
N VAL A 58 1.44 -5.94 3.64
CA VAL A 58 2.81 -6.21 3.22
C VAL A 58 2.94 -7.64 2.74
N PHE A 59 3.81 -7.86 1.77
CA PHE A 59 4.18 -9.20 1.31
C PHE A 59 5.48 -9.58 2.01
N GLU A 60 5.42 -10.56 2.89
CA GLU A 60 6.54 -11.01 3.69
C GLU A 60 7.11 -12.30 3.12
N ASN A 61 8.43 -12.38 2.94
CA ASN A 61 9.07 -13.59 2.50
C ASN A 61 9.26 -14.57 3.68
N GLU A 62 9.76 -15.76 3.40
CA GLU A 62 9.96 -16.80 4.43
C GLU A 62 10.97 -16.39 5.51
N ALA A 63 11.89 -15.49 5.18
CA ALA A 63 12.89 -15.00 6.13
C ALA A 63 12.40 -13.81 6.95
N GLY A 64 11.16 -13.36 6.74
CA GLY A 64 10.59 -12.21 7.45
C GLY A 64 10.85 -10.87 6.82
N GLY A 65 11.49 -10.83 5.63
CA GLY A 65 11.73 -9.60 4.90
C GLY A 65 10.48 -9.15 4.13
N ILE A 66 10.31 -7.85 3.98
CA ILE A 66 9.19 -7.28 3.25
C ILE A 66 9.56 -7.08 1.78
N LEU A 67 8.84 -7.75 0.88
CA LEU A 67 9.08 -7.70 -0.56
C LEU A 67 8.18 -6.70 -1.29
N GLY A 68 7.13 -6.24 -0.66
CA GLY A 68 6.22 -5.30 -1.27
C GLY A 68 5.19 -4.79 -0.29
N HIS A 69 4.48 -3.74 -0.69
CA HIS A 69 3.40 -3.19 0.13
C HIS A 69 2.20 -2.83 -0.73
N LEU A 70 1.05 -2.74 -0.07
CA LEU A 70 -0.21 -2.33 -0.67
C LEU A 70 -0.89 -1.37 0.28
N PHE A 71 -1.02 -0.11 -0.12
CA PHE A 71 -1.75 0.91 0.62
C PHE A 71 -3.14 1.03 0.02
N CYS A 72 -4.16 0.86 0.84
CA CYS A 72 -5.55 0.93 0.40
C CYS A 72 -6.30 2.02 1.15
N SER A 73 -7.42 2.43 0.57
CA SER A 73 -8.32 3.39 1.17
C SER A 73 -9.75 2.91 0.91
N ILE A 74 -10.55 2.82 1.97
CA ILE A 74 -11.96 2.44 1.89
C ILE A 74 -12.78 3.71 1.95
N LYS A 75 -13.59 3.94 0.92
CA LYS A 75 -14.42 5.15 0.84
C LYS A 75 -15.88 4.78 0.63
N GLU A 76 -16.75 5.48 1.34
CA GLU A 76 -18.20 5.40 1.18
C GLU A 76 -18.72 6.79 0.89
N PRO A 77 -19.55 6.97 -0.15
CA PRO A 77 -20.15 8.28 -0.38
C PRO A 77 -21.16 8.61 0.72
N VAL A 78 -21.08 9.83 1.24
CA VAL A 78 -22.05 10.33 2.22
C VAL A 78 -23.02 11.24 1.48
N SER A 79 -24.16 10.67 1.09
CA SER A 79 -25.18 11.41 0.36
C SER A 79 -26.57 10.86 0.71
N PRO A 80 -27.56 11.74 0.94
CA PRO A 80 -28.92 11.26 1.23
C PRO A 80 -29.63 10.67 0.01
N ILE A 81 -29.09 10.85 -1.18
CA ILE A 81 -29.70 10.33 -2.41
C ILE A 81 -28.95 9.17 -3.03
N LEU A 82 -27.75 8.83 -2.50
CA LEU A 82 -26.96 7.70 -3.00
C LEU A 82 -26.96 6.57 -1.99
N ASN A 83 -27.03 5.36 -2.50
CA ASN A 83 -26.83 4.17 -1.66
C ASN A 83 -25.39 4.14 -1.16
N PRO A 84 -25.14 3.74 0.10
CA PRO A 84 -23.78 3.62 0.58
C PRO A 84 -23.06 2.46 -0.11
N ILE A 85 -22.19 2.78 -1.03
CA ILE A 85 -21.39 1.81 -1.77
C ILE A 85 -19.94 1.96 -1.33
N LYS A 86 -19.40 0.91 -0.72
CA LYS A 86 -17.99 0.91 -0.35
C LYS A 86 -17.13 0.69 -1.58
N THR A 87 -16.08 1.47 -1.69
CA THR A 87 -15.08 1.32 -2.74
C THR A 87 -13.71 1.19 -2.11
N LEU A 88 -12.94 0.19 -2.55
CA LEU A 88 -11.56 0.03 -2.14
C LEU A 88 -10.66 0.63 -3.22
N PHE A 89 -9.91 1.67 -2.83
CA PHE A 89 -8.92 2.28 -3.72
C PHE A 89 -7.54 1.76 -3.38
N ILE A 90 -6.76 1.44 -4.40
CA ILE A 90 -5.33 1.14 -4.23
C ILE A 90 -4.61 2.48 -4.34
N GLU A 91 -4.15 2.99 -3.20
CA GLU A 91 -3.45 4.27 -3.14
C GLU A 91 -1.98 4.12 -3.55
N ASP A 92 -1.38 2.97 -3.25
CA ASP A 92 0.01 2.70 -3.57
C ASP A 92 0.24 1.20 -3.59
N LEU A 93 0.98 0.73 -4.59
CA LEU A 93 1.41 -0.67 -4.68
C LEU A 93 2.86 -0.66 -5.14
N CYS A 94 3.74 -1.16 -4.31
CA CYS A 94 5.18 -1.15 -4.59
C CYS A 94 5.77 -2.53 -4.33
N VAL A 95 6.70 -2.93 -5.20
CA VAL A 95 7.42 -4.19 -5.07
C VAL A 95 8.91 -3.87 -5.04
N ASP A 96 9.62 -4.48 -4.08
CA ASP A 96 11.07 -4.34 -3.97
C ASP A 96 11.74 -4.76 -5.28
N GLU A 97 12.77 -4.02 -5.71
CA GLU A 97 13.50 -4.34 -6.93
C GLU A 97 13.99 -5.79 -6.97
N LYS A 98 14.43 -6.29 -5.82
CA LYS A 98 14.95 -7.66 -5.69
C LYS A 98 13.89 -8.73 -5.89
N ALA A 99 12.62 -8.35 -5.74
CA ALA A 99 11.50 -9.27 -5.86
C ALA A 99 10.75 -9.19 -7.18
N ARG A 100 11.19 -8.33 -8.09
CA ARG A 100 10.55 -8.19 -9.41
C ARG A 100 10.71 -9.49 -10.18
N GLY A 101 9.64 -9.89 -10.86
CA GLY A 101 9.61 -11.15 -11.59
C GLY A 101 9.07 -12.32 -10.79
N GLN A 102 8.82 -12.14 -9.49
CA GLN A 102 8.24 -13.17 -8.61
C GLN A 102 6.74 -13.04 -8.45
N LYS A 103 6.10 -12.18 -9.24
CA LYS A 103 4.66 -11.93 -9.24
C LYS A 103 4.12 -11.40 -7.91
N VAL A 104 4.96 -10.71 -7.14
CA VAL A 104 4.56 -10.14 -5.85
C VAL A 104 3.46 -9.10 -6.04
N GLY A 105 3.61 -8.23 -7.04
CA GLY A 105 2.62 -7.20 -7.37
C GLY A 105 1.28 -7.80 -7.75
N GLU A 106 1.27 -8.85 -8.56
CA GLU A 106 0.06 -9.55 -8.97
C GLU A 106 -0.65 -10.18 -7.76
N GLN A 107 0.12 -10.80 -6.87
CA GLN A 107 -0.43 -11.41 -5.67
C GLN A 107 -1.03 -10.36 -4.74
N LEU A 108 -0.36 -9.20 -4.58
CA LEU A 108 -0.88 -8.09 -3.79
C LEU A 108 -2.19 -7.55 -4.39
N TYR A 109 -2.25 -7.41 -5.70
CA TYR A 109 -3.45 -6.93 -6.37
C TYR A 109 -4.62 -7.90 -6.18
N ARG A 110 -4.37 -9.19 -6.34
CA ARG A 110 -5.40 -10.23 -6.10
C ARG A 110 -5.86 -10.24 -4.65
N PHE A 111 -4.92 -10.02 -3.74
CA PHE A 111 -5.27 -9.90 -2.32
C PHE A 111 -6.21 -8.73 -2.09
N ALA A 112 -5.97 -7.59 -2.75
CA ALA A 112 -6.85 -6.42 -2.63
C ALA A 112 -8.26 -6.75 -3.13
N GLU A 113 -8.39 -7.47 -4.24
CA GLU A 113 -9.69 -7.89 -4.76
C GLU A 113 -10.43 -8.79 -3.77
N ASP A 114 -9.74 -9.78 -3.22
CA ASP A 114 -10.32 -10.70 -2.24
C ASP A 114 -10.71 -9.97 -0.96
N TYR A 115 -9.87 -9.06 -0.51
CA TYR A 115 -10.16 -8.25 0.67
C TYR A 115 -11.39 -7.38 0.46
N ALA A 116 -11.50 -6.76 -0.72
CA ALA A 116 -12.66 -5.95 -1.06
C ALA A 116 -13.96 -6.74 -1.00
N ARG A 117 -13.95 -7.98 -1.51
CA ARG A 117 -15.11 -8.87 -1.42
C ARG A 117 -15.43 -9.23 0.02
N LYS A 118 -14.40 -9.47 0.82
CA LYS A 118 -14.54 -9.89 2.22
C LYS A 118 -15.18 -8.80 3.09
N ILE A 119 -14.94 -7.53 2.77
CA ILE A 119 -15.52 -6.41 3.50
C ILE A 119 -16.70 -5.78 2.77
N ASP A 120 -17.25 -6.47 1.77
CA ASP A 120 -18.42 -6.04 0.99
C ASP A 120 -18.21 -4.73 0.23
N CYS A 121 -17.03 -4.53 -0.30
CA CYS A 121 -16.77 -3.42 -1.21
C CYS A 121 -17.34 -3.73 -2.60
N TYR A 122 -17.93 -2.73 -3.22
CA TYR A 122 -18.47 -2.85 -4.57
C TYR A 122 -17.36 -2.93 -5.62
N ASN A 123 -16.31 -2.15 -5.42
CA ASN A 123 -15.16 -2.10 -6.33
C ASN A 123 -13.88 -2.47 -5.58
#